data_d216b15b87566dbdcd1076a32e37cf47
#
_entry.id   d216b15b87566dbdcd1076a32e37cf47
#
_cell.length_a   1.000
_cell.length_b   1.000
_cell.length_c   1.000
_cell.angle_alpha   90.00
_cell.angle_beta   90.00
_cell.angle_gamma   90.00
#
_symmetry.space_group_name_H-M   'P 1'
#
loop_
_entity.id
_entity.type
_entity.pdbx_description
1 polymer ?
#
loop_
_entity_poly.entity_id
_entity_poly.type
_entity_poly.pdbx_seq_one_letter_code
_entity_poly.pdbx_strand_id
1 'polypeptide(L)'
;MLPAESRMRRRADFAVAVRRGSRAGRRLLTGHLLVRGDDGDQPPRVGFVVSKAVGKAVVRNKVRRRLRSIVRGYLPSLPGGSLLVVRAHPQAATARQADLAAELDLVMSTLVRRQVGALR
;
A
#
# COMPACT_ATOMS: atom_id res chain seq x y z
N MET A 1 5.73 -11.69 6.00
CA MET A 1 4.74 -12.14 5.00
C MET A 1 3.35 -11.71 5.44
N LEU A 2 2.53 -11.25 4.50
CA LEU A 2 1.16 -10.84 4.82
C LEU A 2 0.25 -12.06 4.97
N PRO A 3 -0.69 -12.04 5.95
CA PRO A 3 -1.71 -13.08 6.02
C PRO A 3 -2.52 -13.15 4.71
N ALA A 4 -3.01 -14.33 4.38
CA ALA A 4 -3.75 -14.55 3.14
C ALA A 4 -4.98 -13.63 3.03
N GLU A 5 -5.71 -13.43 4.13
CA GLU A 5 -6.88 -12.56 4.17
C GLU A 5 -6.55 -11.08 3.98
N SER A 6 -5.29 -10.69 4.16
CA SER A 6 -4.85 -9.31 4.00
C SER A 6 -4.26 -9.03 2.62
N ARG A 7 -4.25 -10.02 1.72
CA ARG A 7 -3.75 -9.85 0.36
C ARG A 7 -4.87 -9.46 -0.58
N MET A 8 -4.65 -8.38 -1.33
CA MET A 8 -5.58 -7.96 -2.36
C MET A 8 -5.38 -8.82 -3.61
N ARG A 9 -6.45 -9.45 -4.10
CA ARG A 9 -6.37 -10.38 -5.24
C ARG A 9 -7.21 -9.96 -6.43
N ARG A 10 -8.25 -9.15 -6.20
CA ARG A 10 -9.20 -8.79 -7.27
C ARG A 10 -8.78 -7.50 -7.95
N ARG A 11 -8.81 -7.50 -9.29
CA ARG A 11 -8.56 -6.29 -10.07
C ARG A 11 -9.50 -5.15 -9.69
N ALA A 12 -10.75 -5.49 -9.40
CA ALA A 12 -11.75 -4.50 -9.02
C ALA A 12 -11.33 -3.75 -7.74
N ASP A 13 -10.71 -4.45 -6.79
CA ASP A 13 -10.25 -3.83 -5.55
C ASP A 13 -9.11 -2.84 -5.82
N PHE A 14 -8.15 -3.23 -6.68
CA PHE A 14 -7.08 -2.31 -7.09
C PHE A 14 -7.66 -1.07 -7.79
N ALA A 15 -8.57 -1.28 -8.73
CA ALA A 15 -9.16 -0.20 -9.50
C ALA A 15 -9.93 0.79 -8.62
N VAL A 16 -10.74 0.28 -7.68
CA VAL A 16 -11.54 1.15 -6.82
C VAL A 16 -10.67 1.90 -5.81
N ALA A 17 -9.63 1.27 -5.28
CA ALA A 17 -8.71 1.93 -4.36
C ALA A 17 -7.96 3.07 -5.05
N VAL A 18 -7.48 2.84 -6.27
CA VAL A 18 -6.76 3.87 -7.04
C VAL A 18 -7.70 5.00 -7.45
N ARG A 19 -8.92 4.68 -7.87
CA ARG A 19 -9.86 5.69 -8.39
C ARG A 19 -10.52 6.50 -7.28
N ARG A 20 -10.91 5.86 -6.17
CA ARG A 20 -11.70 6.49 -5.11
C ARG A 20 -10.94 6.76 -3.82
N GLY A 21 -9.82 6.08 -3.63
CA GLY A 21 -9.01 6.27 -2.43
C GLY A 21 -8.25 7.59 -2.42
N SER A 22 -7.78 7.97 -1.25
CA SER A 22 -6.82 9.07 -1.13
C SER A 22 -5.47 8.62 -1.68
N ARG A 23 -4.73 9.56 -2.24
CA ARG A 23 -3.42 9.30 -2.84
C ARG A 23 -2.35 10.11 -2.14
N ALA A 24 -1.20 9.48 -1.88
CA ALA A 24 -0.01 10.18 -1.40
C ALA A 24 1.21 9.59 -2.09
N GLY A 25 2.02 10.45 -2.72
CA GLY A 25 3.20 10.02 -3.47
C GLY A 25 4.48 10.58 -2.91
N ARG A 26 5.54 9.78 -3.01
CA ARG A 26 6.91 10.15 -2.68
C ARG A 26 7.81 9.68 -3.82
N ARG A 27 9.12 9.92 -3.68
CA ARG A 27 10.08 9.55 -4.72
C ARG A 27 10.12 8.04 -4.99
N LEU A 28 10.05 7.22 -3.94
CA LEU A 28 10.23 5.78 -4.06
C LEU A 28 8.91 5.02 -4.27
N LEU A 29 7.80 5.58 -3.81
CA LEU A 29 6.52 4.89 -3.87
C LEU A 29 5.34 5.85 -3.80
N THR A 30 4.17 5.35 -4.21
CA THR A 30 2.89 6.04 -4.07
C THR A 30 1.91 5.08 -3.40
N GLY A 31 1.14 5.59 -2.46
CA GLY A 31 0.08 4.81 -1.81
C GLY A 31 -1.30 5.34 -2.16
N HIS A 32 -2.27 4.43 -2.21
CA HIS A 32 -3.70 4.75 -2.35
C HIS A 32 -4.43 4.02 -1.24
N LEU A 33 -5.22 4.73 -0.46
CA LEU A 33 -5.99 4.15 0.64
C LEU A 33 -7.45 4.51 0.51
N LEU A 34 -8.30 3.49 0.48
CA LEU A 34 -9.76 3.64 0.52
C LEU A 34 -10.27 2.97 1.79
N VAL A 35 -10.90 3.76 2.66
CA VAL A 35 -11.55 3.26 3.86
C VAL A 35 -13.04 3.13 3.56
N ARG A 36 -13.57 1.89 3.73
CA ARG A 36 -14.98 1.60 3.49
C ARG A 36 -15.66 1.38 4.83
N GLY A 37 -16.55 2.29 5.21
CA GLY A 37 -17.16 2.29 6.54
C GLY A 37 -18.12 1.15 6.83
N ASP A 38 -18.63 0.47 5.78
CA ASP A 38 -19.61 -0.59 5.90
C ASP A 38 -18.99 -2.00 5.97
N ASP A 39 -17.68 -2.13 5.82
CA ASP A 39 -16.98 -3.42 5.77
C ASP A 39 -16.08 -3.65 6.99
N GLY A 40 -16.49 -3.15 8.17
CA GLY A 40 -15.67 -3.18 9.38
C GLY A 40 -15.25 -4.56 9.85
N ASP A 41 -16.03 -5.60 9.51
CA ASP A 41 -15.70 -6.99 9.88
C ASP A 41 -14.69 -7.64 8.96
N GLN A 42 -14.41 -7.03 7.82
CA GLN A 42 -13.43 -7.55 6.90
C GLN A 42 -12.03 -7.06 7.27
N PRO A 43 -11.00 -7.89 7.13
CA PRO A 43 -9.63 -7.42 7.36
C PRO A 43 -9.24 -6.40 6.31
N PRO A 44 -8.30 -5.49 6.62
CA PRO A 44 -7.74 -4.62 5.58
C PRO A 44 -6.99 -5.47 4.56
N ARG A 45 -7.05 -5.05 3.29
CA ARG A 45 -6.36 -5.75 2.21
C ARG A 45 -5.33 -4.83 1.56
N VAL A 46 -4.19 -5.40 1.23
CA VAL A 46 -3.08 -4.66 0.64
C VAL A 46 -2.67 -5.29 -0.68
N GLY A 47 -2.52 -4.47 -1.69
CA GLY A 47 -1.98 -4.87 -2.98
C GLY A 47 -0.75 -4.06 -3.33
N PHE A 48 0.17 -4.68 -4.06
CA PHE A 48 1.40 -4.05 -4.50
C PHE A 48 1.46 -4.02 -6.01
N VAL A 49 1.84 -2.87 -6.56
CA VAL A 49 2.06 -2.72 -7.99
C VAL A 49 3.54 -2.45 -8.21
N VAL A 50 4.24 -3.43 -8.77
CA VAL A 50 5.66 -3.33 -9.10
C VAL A 50 5.80 -3.65 -10.58
N SER A 51 5.83 -2.60 -11.41
CA SER A 51 5.85 -2.76 -12.86
C SER A 51 7.24 -3.14 -13.37
N LYS A 52 7.30 -3.49 -14.65
CA LYS A 52 8.56 -3.82 -15.34
C LYS A 52 9.55 -2.65 -15.32
N ALA A 53 9.07 -1.41 -15.17
CA ALA A 53 9.92 -0.23 -15.09
C ALA A 53 10.84 -0.25 -13.86
N VAL A 54 10.47 -0.98 -12.81
CA VAL A 54 11.30 -1.13 -11.60
C VAL A 54 12.51 -2.02 -11.88
N GLY A 55 12.34 -3.06 -12.70
CA GLY A 55 13.43 -3.95 -13.05
C GLY A 55 12.98 -5.33 -13.46
N LYS A 56 13.93 -6.24 -13.56
CA LYS A 56 13.67 -7.65 -13.87
C LYS A 56 12.89 -8.32 -12.75
N ALA A 57 12.34 -9.51 -13.02
CA ALA A 57 11.51 -10.25 -12.08
C ALA A 57 12.18 -10.41 -10.70
N VAL A 58 13.47 -10.71 -10.66
CA VAL A 58 14.21 -10.87 -9.40
C VAL A 58 14.19 -9.58 -8.58
N VAL A 59 14.42 -8.45 -9.24
CA VAL A 59 14.41 -7.13 -8.59
C VAL A 59 13.00 -6.79 -8.10
N ARG A 60 11.99 -7.01 -8.95
CA ARG A 60 10.59 -6.75 -8.58
C ARG A 60 10.14 -7.58 -7.39
N ASN A 61 10.51 -8.85 -7.35
CA ASN A 61 10.18 -9.74 -6.23
C ASN A 61 10.84 -9.27 -4.93
N LYS A 62 12.09 -8.81 -5.02
CA LYS A 62 12.82 -8.25 -3.87
C LYS A 62 12.11 -7.01 -3.33
N VAL A 63 11.69 -6.11 -4.21
CA VAL A 63 10.97 -4.89 -3.82
C VAL A 63 9.63 -5.26 -3.16
N ARG A 64 8.86 -6.18 -3.76
CA ARG A 64 7.59 -6.64 -3.15
C ARG A 64 7.81 -7.21 -1.76
N ARG A 65 8.81 -8.06 -1.59
CA ARG A 65 9.08 -8.69 -0.30
C ARG A 65 9.41 -7.65 0.76
N ARG A 66 10.23 -6.65 0.40
CA ARG A 66 10.58 -5.55 1.31
C ARG A 66 9.35 -4.73 1.70
N LEU A 67 8.51 -4.39 0.73
CA LEU A 67 7.30 -3.62 0.98
C LEU A 67 6.31 -4.41 1.86
N ARG A 68 6.15 -5.72 1.61
CA ARG A 68 5.29 -6.56 2.44
C ARG A 68 5.75 -6.56 3.89
N SER A 69 7.05 -6.69 4.10
CA SER A 69 7.63 -6.68 5.44
C SER A 69 7.32 -5.38 6.18
N ILE A 70 7.45 -4.25 5.49
CA ILE A 70 7.18 -2.93 6.08
C ILE A 70 5.69 -2.74 6.34
N VAL A 71 4.86 -3.03 5.35
CA VAL A 71 3.40 -2.80 5.43
C VAL A 71 2.75 -3.65 6.51
N ARG A 72 3.29 -4.84 6.78
CA ARG A 72 2.77 -5.72 7.81
C ARG A 72 2.60 -5.01 9.15
N GLY A 73 3.52 -4.11 9.49
CA GLY A 73 3.46 -3.34 10.73
C GLY A 73 2.31 -2.35 10.81
N TYR A 74 1.74 -1.96 9.67
CA TYR A 74 0.63 -1.01 9.61
C TYR A 74 -0.75 -1.68 9.64
N LEU A 75 -0.83 -2.98 9.38
CA LEU A 75 -2.12 -3.68 9.27
C LEU A 75 -3.02 -3.47 10.49
N PRO A 76 -2.52 -3.60 11.74
CA PRO A 76 -3.37 -3.40 12.92
C PRO A 76 -3.95 -1.99 13.02
N SER A 77 -3.29 -1.01 12.42
CA SER A 77 -3.71 0.39 12.46
C SER A 77 -4.72 0.76 11.38
N LEU A 78 -4.91 -0.11 10.38
CA LEU A 78 -5.84 0.16 9.29
C LEU A 78 -7.26 -0.23 9.69
N PRO A 79 -8.26 0.61 9.37
CA PRO A 79 -9.65 0.23 9.60
C PRO A 79 -10.04 -1.04 8.85
N GLY A 80 -10.94 -1.83 9.43
CA GLY A 80 -11.48 -3.00 8.75
C GLY A 80 -12.09 -2.64 7.41
N GLY A 81 -11.92 -3.51 6.41
CA GLY A 81 -12.42 -3.26 5.06
C GLY A 81 -11.61 -2.29 4.23
N SER A 82 -10.51 -1.73 4.77
CA SER A 82 -9.66 -0.83 4.01
C SER A 82 -8.98 -1.53 2.85
N LEU A 83 -8.79 -0.78 1.75
CA LEU A 83 -8.01 -1.21 0.59
C LEU A 83 -6.81 -0.28 0.45
N LEU A 84 -5.61 -0.85 0.57
CA LEU A 84 -4.37 -0.11 0.40
C LEU A 84 -3.63 -0.64 -0.82
N VAL A 85 -3.28 0.24 -1.74
CA VAL A 85 -2.42 -0.10 -2.89
C VAL A 85 -1.13 0.67 -2.75
N VAL A 86 -0.02 -0.04 -2.79
CA VAL A 86 1.32 0.55 -2.76
C VAL A 86 1.98 0.29 -4.12
N ARG A 87 2.28 1.37 -4.83
CA ARG A 87 2.97 1.30 -6.11
C ARG A 87 4.43 1.70 -5.92
N ALA A 88 5.33 0.82 -6.32
CA ALA A 88 6.76 1.11 -6.29
C ALA A 88 7.16 1.88 -7.55
N HIS A 89 7.99 2.91 -7.37
CA HIS A 89 8.60 3.64 -8.47
C HIS A 89 9.93 3.01 -8.85
N PRO A 90 10.48 3.30 -10.05
CA PRO A 90 11.77 2.71 -10.47
C PRO A 90 12.90 2.90 -9.47
N GLN A 91 12.94 4.03 -8.77
CA GLN A 91 13.97 4.32 -7.77
C GLN A 91 13.95 3.35 -6.58
N ALA A 92 12.84 2.64 -6.36
CA ALA A 92 12.74 1.64 -5.29
C ALA A 92 13.69 0.45 -5.53
N ALA A 93 14.09 0.20 -6.78
CA ALA A 93 14.94 -0.93 -7.13
C ALA A 93 16.28 -0.92 -6.38
N THR A 94 16.85 0.27 -6.17
CA THR A 94 18.15 0.45 -5.52
C THR A 94 18.07 1.07 -4.14
N ALA A 95 16.85 1.33 -3.65
CA ALA A 95 16.66 1.94 -2.34
C ALA A 95 16.94 0.93 -1.21
N ARG A 96 17.45 1.45 -0.11
CA ARG A 96 17.62 0.63 1.10
C ARG A 96 16.27 0.44 1.77
N GLN A 97 16.12 -0.64 2.52
CA GLN A 97 14.87 -0.91 3.23
C GLN A 97 14.51 0.21 4.20
N ALA A 98 15.49 0.81 4.87
CA ALA A 98 15.25 1.93 5.76
C ALA A 98 14.63 3.13 5.03
N ASP A 99 15.06 3.40 3.79
CA ASP A 99 14.52 4.49 2.99
C ASP A 99 13.09 4.20 2.54
N LEU A 100 12.83 2.97 2.13
CA LEU A 100 11.46 2.55 1.79
C LEU A 100 10.53 2.68 3.00
N ALA A 101 11.00 2.25 4.18
CA ALA A 101 10.22 2.32 5.40
C ALA A 101 9.92 3.77 5.78
N ALA A 102 10.91 4.66 5.68
CA ALA A 102 10.73 6.07 6.02
C ALA A 102 9.72 6.74 5.10
N GLU A 103 9.79 6.49 3.78
CA GLU A 103 8.86 7.08 2.83
C GLU A 103 7.45 6.48 2.97
N LEU A 104 7.35 5.19 3.24
CA LEU A 104 6.05 4.58 3.46
C LEU A 104 5.39 5.15 4.72
N ASP A 105 6.16 5.41 5.76
CA ASP A 105 5.62 6.02 6.99
C ASP A 105 5.00 7.40 6.70
N LEU A 106 5.68 8.22 5.90
CA LEU A 106 5.16 9.53 5.50
C LEU A 106 3.89 9.39 4.66
N VAL A 107 3.88 8.44 3.73
CA VAL A 107 2.72 8.16 2.88
C VAL A 107 1.54 7.70 3.73
N MET A 108 1.76 6.76 4.65
CA MET A 108 0.69 6.24 5.50
C MET A 108 0.10 7.32 6.41
N SER A 109 0.95 8.15 7.00
CA SER A 109 0.49 9.26 7.85
C SER A 109 -0.43 10.21 7.07
N THR A 110 -0.05 10.54 5.83
CA THR A 110 -0.85 11.40 4.97
C THR A 110 -2.17 10.75 4.59
N LEU A 111 -2.13 9.47 4.18
CA LEU A 111 -3.32 8.75 3.73
C LEU A 111 -4.35 8.58 4.85
N VAL A 112 -3.90 8.16 6.02
CA VAL A 112 -4.79 7.97 7.17
C VAL A 112 -5.45 9.29 7.54
N ARG A 113 -4.69 10.37 7.59
CA ARG A 113 -5.22 11.70 7.92
C ARG A 113 -6.29 12.15 6.93
N ARG A 114 -6.06 11.94 5.62
CA ARG A 114 -7.01 12.33 4.57
C ARG A 114 -8.30 11.52 4.65
N GLN A 115 -8.19 10.21 4.87
CA GLN A 115 -9.38 9.34 4.96
C GLN A 115 -10.18 9.62 6.23
N VAL A 116 -9.54 9.85 7.35
CA VAL A 116 -10.21 10.23 8.60
C VAL A 116 -10.94 11.56 8.41
N GLY A 117 -10.31 12.54 7.75
CA GLY A 117 -10.95 13.80 7.41
C GLY A 117 -12.18 13.63 6.52
N ALA A 118 -12.13 12.73 5.55
CA ALA A 118 -13.24 12.46 4.64
C ALA A 118 -14.43 11.79 5.33
N LEU A 119 -14.19 11.07 6.44
CA LEU A 119 -15.25 10.41 7.19
C LEU A 119 -15.95 11.34 8.20
N ARG A 120 -15.42 12.50 8.42
CA ARG A 120 -16.03 13.51 9.28
C ARG A 120 -16.97 14.39 8.45
#